data_f467bb4d9f67b291cb04a03cdd48b319
#
_entry.id   f467bb4d9f67b291cb04a03cdd48b319
#
_cell.length_a   1.000
_cell.length_b   1.000
_cell.length_c   1.000
_cell.angle_alpha   90.00
_cell.angle_beta   90.00
_cell.angle_gamma   90.00
#
_symmetry.space_group_name_H-M   'P 1'
#
loop_
_entity.id
_entity.type
_entity.pdbx_description
1 polymer ?
#
loop_
_entity_poly.entity_id
_entity_poly.type
_entity_poly.pdbx_seq_one_letter_code
_entity_poly.pdbx_strand_id
1 'polypeptide(L)'
;MGISGRKALKSKLPNIIINNDIDFVIVNGENSADDGKGITKEIAEEFFKIGVNVITSGNHIWDKQETADYINKEHRLLRPANLVEGSPGRGYAVYFSRDKKHKIGVVNLMGNVFMRKTEDVFK
;
A
#
# COMPACT_ATOMS: atom_id res chain seq x y z
N MET A 1 -4.19 -11.02 -2.45
CA MET A 1 -4.63 -11.20 -1.03
C MET A 1 -6.11 -11.58 -0.97
N GLY A 2 -7.02 -10.82 -1.54
CA GLY A 2 -8.45 -11.08 -1.55
C GLY A 2 -9.08 -11.21 -0.17
N ILE A 3 -10.31 -11.73 -0.09
CA ILE A 3 -11.11 -11.82 1.13
C ILE A 3 -10.42 -12.65 2.22
N SER A 4 -9.90 -13.82 1.88
CA SER A 4 -9.26 -14.72 2.86
C SER A 4 -8.01 -14.12 3.49
N GLY A 5 -7.17 -13.47 2.68
CA GLY A 5 -5.97 -12.79 3.17
C GLY A 5 -6.31 -11.60 4.05
N ARG A 6 -7.33 -10.79 3.71
CA ARG A 6 -7.79 -9.70 4.57
C ARG A 6 -8.32 -10.20 5.91
N LYS A 7 -9.09 -11.30 5.92
CA LYS A 7 -9.56 -11.93 7.16
C LYS A 7 -8.39 -12.39 8.03
N ALA A 8 -7.40 -13.04 7.44
CA ALA A 8 -6.20 -13.47 8.15
C ALA A 8 -5.43 -12.28 8.73
N LEU A 9 -5.20 -11.23 7.93
CA LEU A 9 -4.53 -10.02 8.38
C LEU A 9 -5.27 -9.38 9.55
N LYS A 10 -6.59 -9.19 9.43
CA LYS A 10 -7.43 -8.58 10.46
C LYS A 10 -7.39 -9.36 11.78
N SER A 11 -7.38 -10.69 11.73
CA SER A 11 -7.39 -11.53 12.94
C SER A 11 -6.01 -11.68 13.58
N LYS A 12 -4.92 -11.58 12.83
CA LYS A 12 -3.57 -11.91 13.31
C LYS A 12 -2.68 -10.68 13.54
N LEU A 13 -2.75 -9.67 12.68
CA LEU A 13 -1.83 -8.54 12.70
C LEU A 13 -1.76 -7.81 14.05
N PRO A 14 -2.89 -7.47 14.72
CA PRO A 14 -2.81 -6.76 16.01
C PRO A 14 -1.98 -7.49 17.04
N ASN A 15 -2.17 -8.82 17.16
CA ASN A 15 -1.40 -9.65 18.10
C ASN A 15 0.07 -9.78 17.68
N ILE A 16 0.36 -9.89 16.37
CA ILE A 16 1.73 -9.93 15.86
C ILE A 16 2.47 -8.65 16.21
N ILE A 17 1.83 -7.50 16.04
CA ILE A 17 2.41 -6.19 16.40
C ILE A 17 2.79 -6.14 17.87
N ILE A 18 1.89 -6.56 18.76
CA ILE A 18 2.09 -6.50 20.21
C ILE A 18 3.15 -7.53 20.64
N ASN A 19 3.02 -8.77 20.20
CA ASN A 19 3.88 -9.87 20.66
C ASN A 19 5.32 -9.75 20.18
N ASN A 20 5.57 -9.02 19.10
CA ASN A 20 6.90 -8.85 18.52
C ASN A 20 7.43 -7.40 18.62
N ASP A 21 6.74 -6.53 19.35
CA ASP A 21 7.11 -5.12 19.54
C ASP A 21 7.41 -4.41 18.20
N ILE A 22 6.47 -4.56 17.24
CA ILE A 22 6.65 -4.03 15.89
C ILE A 22 6.35 -2.52 15.86
N ASP A 23 7.31 -1.73 15.40
CA ASP A 23 7.23 -0.28 15.32
C ASP A 23 6.63 0.24 14.01
N PHE A 24 6.70 -0.54 12.94
CA PHE A 24 6.24 -0.11 11.63
C PHE A 24 5.78 -1.29 10.77
N VAL A 25 4.62 -1.15 10.13
CA VAL A 25 3.99 -2.20 9.32
C VAL A 25 3.73 -1.71 7.90
N ILE A 26 4.29 -2.39 6.92
CA ILE A 26 4.01 -2.18 5.51
C ILE A 26 3.25 -3.39 4.96
N VAL A 27 2.17 -3.15 4.23
CA VAL A 27 1.37 -4.19 3.58
C VAL A 27 1.30 -3.93 2.08
N ASN A 28 1.57 -4.94 1.26
CA ASN A 28 1.22 -4.89 -0.15
C ASN A 28 -0.28 -5.18 -0.31
N GLY A 29 -1.02 -4.14 -0.68
CA GLY A 29 -2.47 -4.16 -0.84
C GLY A 29 -2.94 -4.32 -2.28
N GLU A 30 -2.04 -4.53 -3.25
CA GLU A 30 -2.36 -4.55 -4.68
C GLU A 30 -3.56 -5.45 -5.04
N ASN A 31 -3.65 -6.62 -4.43
CA ASN A 31 -4.67 -7.62 -4.72
C ASN A 31 -5.64 -7.82 -3.55
N SER A 32 -6.05 -6.73 -2.91
CA SER A 32 -6.84 -6.78 -1.67
C SER A 32 -8.36 -6.78 -1.91
N ALA A 33 -8.84 -6.27 -3.03
CA ALA A 33 -10.26 -6.26 -3.35
C ALA A 33 -10.85 -7.68 -3.47
N ASP A 34 -12.17 -7.80 -3.43
CA ASP A 34 -12.88 -9.08 -3.39
C ASP A 34 -12.62 -9.93 -4.64
N ASP A 35 -12.50 -9.29 -5.79
CA ASP A 35 -12.12 -9.90 -7.06
C ASP A 35 -10.60 -10.16 -7.21
N GLY A 36 -9.81 -9.84 -6.17
CA GLY A 36 -8.37 -10.03 -6.16
C GLY A 36 -7.58 -8.98 -6.94
N LYS A 37 -8.19 -7.86 -7.35
CA LYS A 37 -7.55 -6.81 -8.15
C LYS A 37 -7.75 -5.43 -7.54
N GLY A 38 -6.65 -4.76 -7.25
CA GLY A 38 -6.66 -3.42 -6.65
C GLY A 38 -7.05 -3.41 -5.17
N ILE A 39 -7.33 -2.23 -4.68
CA ILE A 39 -7.73 -1.94 -3.30
C ILE A 39 -8.79 -0.84 -3.32
N THR A 40 -9.78 -0.91 -2.43
CA THR A 40 -10.76 0.15 -2.24
C THR A 40 -10.39 1.03 -1.04
N LYS A 41 -11.01 2.20 -0.94
CA LYS A 41 -10.88 3.10 0.21
C LYS A 41 -11.19 2.36 1.51
N GLU A 42 -12.32 1.65 1.57
CA GLU A 42 -12.79 0.93 2.77
C GLU A 42 -11.77 -0.11 3.22
N ILE A 43 -11.19 -0.86 2.29
CA ILE A 43 -10.17 -1.87 2.60
C ILE A 43 -8.89 -1.20 3.11
N ALA A 44 -8.46 -0.09 2.52
CA ALA A 44 -7.30 0.65 2.98
C ALA A 44 -7.52 1.17 4.41
N GLU A 45 -8.68 1.77 4.68
CA GLU A 45 -9.03 2.26 6.02
C GLU A 45 -9.12 1.13 7.06
N GLU A 46 -9.64 -0.05 6.69
CA GLU A 46 -9.61 -1.23 7.55
C GLU A 46 -8.17 -1.63 7.92
N PHE A 47 -7.25 -1.62 6.95
CA PHE A 47 -5.85 -1.94 7.19
C PHE A 47 -5.20 -0.95 8.15
N PHE A 48 -5.44 0.35 7.97
CA PHE A 48 -4.93 1.36 8.90
C PHE A 48 -5.47 1.20 10.32
N LYS A 49 -6.75 0.85 10.47
CA LYS A 49 -7.38 0.60 11.78
C LYS A 49 -6.75 -0.55 12.56
N ILE A 50 -6.22 -1.56 11.87
CA ILE A 50 -5.59 -2.72 12.52
C ILE A 50 -4.07 -2.58 12.72
N GLY A 51 -3.51 -1.41 12.43
CA GLY A 51 -2.12 -1.09 12.72
C GLY A 51 -1.17 -1.06 11.52
N VAL A 52 -1.68 -1.11 10.28
CA VAL A 52 -0.86 -0.89 9.09
C VAL A 52 -0.48 0.59 9.01
N ASN A 53 0.80 0.87 8.79
CA ASN A 53 1.32 2.22 8.65
C ASN A 53 1.34 2.68 7.20
N VAL A 54 1.68 1.78 6.26
CA VAL A 54 1.77 2.09 4.83
C VAL A 54 1.26 0.92 4.01
N ILE A 55 0.52 1.23 2.95
CA ILE A 55 0.07 0.27 1.96
C ILE A 55 0.79 0.57 0.64
N THR A 56 1.48 -0.42 0.09
CA THR A 56 2.01 -0.39 -1.28
C THR A 56 1.06 -1.06 -2.24
N SER A 57 1.16 -0.75 -3.52
CA SER A 57 0.31 -1.28 -4.57
C SER A 57 1.12 -1.65 -5.82
N GLY A 58 0.46 -1.96 -6.92
CA GLY A 58 1.09 -2.36 -8.16
C GLY A 58 0.25 -1.95 -9.39
N ASN A 59 0.27 -2.79 -10.43
CA ASN A 59 -0.40 -2.50 -11.71
C ASN A 59 -1.93 -2.43 -11.61
N HIS A 60 -2.55 -2.99 -10.57
CA HIS A 60 -3.99 -2.97 -10.35
C HIS A 60 -4.48 -1.78 -9.52
N ILE A 61 -3.63 -0.78 -9.24
CA ILE A 61 -3.99 0.37 -8.39
C ILE A 61 -5.18 1.17 -8.98
N TRP A 62 -5.35 1.18 -10.29
CA TRP A 62 -6.41 1.89 -10.97
C TRP A 62 -7.64 1.03 -11.34
N ASP A 63 -7.66 -0.24 -10.95
CA ASP A 63 -8.78 -1.14 -11.26
C ASP A 63 -10.06 -0.77 -10.48
N LYS A 64 -9.93 0.01 -9.41
CA LYS A 64 -11.05 0.62 -8.67
C LYS A 64 -11.04 2.13 -8.89
N GLN A 65 -12.06 2.65 -9.57
CA GLN A 65 -12.12 4.06 -9.99
C GLN A 65 -12.02 5.04 -8.81
N GLU A 66 -12.63 4.74 -7.69
CA GLU A 66 -12.61 5.54 -6.47
C GLU A 66 -11.21 5.70 -5.85
N THR A 67 -10.30 4.76 -6.15
CA THR A 67 -8.94 4.77 -5.61
C THR A 67 -8.14 5.96 -6.11
N ALA A 68 -8.38 6.44 -7.32
CA ALA A 68 -7.68 7.59 -7.89
C ALA A 68 -7.91 8.88 -7.08
N ASP A 69 -9.14 9.11 -6.63
CA ASP A 69 -9.46 10.28 -5.79
C ASP A 69 -8.97 10.11 -4.35
N TYR A 70 -9.08 8.89 -3.83
CA TYR A 70 -8.67 8.58 -2.46
C TYR A 70 -7.16 8.69 -2.27
N ILE A 71 -6.35 8.15 -3.20
CA ILE A 71 -4.89 8.14 -3.11
C ILE A 71 -4.26 9.54 -3.13
N ASN A 72 -4.93 10.53 -3.71
CA ASN A 72 -4.50 11.92 -3.67
C ASN A 72 -4.55 12.52 -2.25
N LYS A 73 -5.44 12.01 -1.41
CA LYS A 73 -5.69 12.50 -0.04
C LYS A 73 -5.04 11.63 1.01
N GLU A 74 -4.81 10.34 0.73
CA GLU A 74 -4.27 9.38 1.67
C GLU A 74 -2.79 9.08 1.39
N HIS A 75 -1.91 9.71 2.16
CA HIS A 75 -0.46 9.62 1.99
C HIS A 75 0.15 8.27 2.39
N ARG A 76 -0.63 7.41 3.06
CA ARG A 76 -0.20 6.09 3.48
C ARG A 76 -0.51 5.01 2.44
N LEU A 77 -1.20 5.34 1.35
CA LEU A 77 -1.40 4.48 0.19
C LEU A 77 -0.47 4.94 -0.93
N LEU A 78 0.50 4.09 -1.31
CA LEU A 78 1.48 4.39 -2.34
C LEU A 78 1.17 3.64 -3.65
N ARG A 79 1.23 4.35 -4.78
CA ARG A 79 1.29 3.74 -6.11
C ARG A 79 2.74 3.41 -6.49
N PRO A 80 3.00 2.61 -7.54
CA PRO A 80 4.36 2.51 -8.08
C PRO A 80 4.90 3.89 -8.50
N ALA A 81 6.13 4.23 -8.07
CA ALA A 81 6.75 5.52 -8.38
C ALA A 81 7.05 5.68 -9.86
N ASN A 82 7.33 4.56 -10.54
CA ASN A 82 7.65 4.50 -11.97
C ASN A 82 6.43 4.36 -12.88
N LEU A 83 5.24 4.72 -12.43
CA LEU A 83 4.10 4.97 -13.32
C LEU A 83 4.27 6.29 -14.05
N VAL A 84 3.52 6.46 -15.15
CA VAL A 84 3.55 7.66 -15.98
C VAL A 84 3.45 8.93 -15.13
N GLU A 85 4.25 9.92 -15.47
CA GLU A 85 4.25 11.23 -14.83
C GLU A 85 2.83 11.85 -14.82
N GLY A 86 2.47 12.51 -13.71
CA GLY A 86 1.12 13.05 -13.52
C GLY A 86 0.09 12.06 -13.00
N SER A 87 0.44 10.78 -12.78
CA SER A 87 -0.46 9.81 -12.14
C SER A 87 -0.88 10.28 -10.74
N PRO A 88 -2.16 10.07 -10.33
CA PRO A 88 -2.64 10.46 -9.00
C PRO A 88 -1.82 9.85 -7.86
N GLY A 89 -1.76 10.56 -6.71
CA GLY A 89 -1.04 10.08 -5.52
C GLY A 89 0.47 10.12 -5.66
N ARG A 90 1.16 9.42 -4.78
CA ARG A 90 2.62 9.40 -4.72
C ARG A 90 3.18 7.98 -4.69
N GLY A 91 4.41 7.81 -5.18
CA GLY A 91 5.10 6.51 -5.23
C GLY A 91 6.09 6.31 -4.10
N TYR A 92 6.38 7.36 -3.32
CA TYR A 92 7.28 7.32 -2.17
C TYR A 92 6.88 8.36 -1.13
N ALA A 93 7.22 8.11 0.11
CA ALA A 93 7.06 9.07 1.20
C ALA A 93 7.94 8.69 2.39
N VAL A 94 8.10 9.64 3.33
CA VAL A 94 8.79 9.43 4.60
C VAL A 94 7.75 9.43 5.71
N TYR A 95 7.84 8.47 6.59
CA TYR A 95 6.95 8.28 7.73
C TYR A 95 7.76 8.23 9.02
N PHE A 96 7.07 8.30 10.16
CA PHE A 96 7.68 8.10 11.47
C PHE A 96 7.33 6.72 12.03
N SER A 97 8.26 6.10 12.73
CA SER A 97 8.00 4.95 13.59
C SER A 97 6.95 5.30 14.66
N ARG A 98 6.36 4.27 15.29
CA ARG A 98 5.34 4.45 16.34
C ARG A 98 5.86 5.32 17.49
N ASP A 99 7.11 5.10 17.91
CA ASP A 99 7.78 5.87 18.97
C ASP A 99 8.25 7.25 18.49
N LYS A 100 8.07 7.58 17.20
CA LYS A 100 8.48 8.83 16.53
C LYS A 100 10.00 9.10 16.55
N LYS A 101 10.82 8.14 16.92
CA LYS A 101 12.28 8.31 16.98
C LYS A 101 12.96 8.10 15.64
N HIS A 102 12.34 7.31 14.76
CA HIS A 102 12.91 6.94 13.46
C HIS A 102 12.08 7.46 12.29
N LYS A 103 12.76 7.94 11.26
CA LYS A 103 12.18 8.25 9.96
C LYS A 103 12.36 7.07 9.03
N ILE A 104 11.28 6.64 8.37
CA ILE A 104 11.25 5.47 7.51
C ILE A 104 10.85 5.93 6.11
N GLY A 105 11.78 5.87 5.16
CA GLY A 105 11.50 6.10 3.75
C GLY A 105 10.92 4.84 3.11
N VAL A 106 9.78 4.96 2.46
CA VAL A 106 9.16 3.88 1.69
C VAL A 106 9.04 4.30 0.23
N VAL A 107 9.58 3.48 -0.66
CA VAL A 107 9.45 3.65 -2.12
C VAL A 107 8.76 2.41 -2.67
N ASN A 108 7.71 2.62 -3.45
CA ASN A 108 7.03 1.54 -4.16
C ASN A 108 7.46 1.55 -5.63
N LEU A 109 7.95 0.44 -6.14
CA LEU A 109 8.40 0.27 -7.51
C LEU A 109 7.73 -0.95 -8.15
N MET A 110 7.54 -0.89 -9.47
CA MET A 110 6.98 -1.99 -10.25
C MET A 110 7.94 -2.39 -11.36
N GLY A 111 8.16 -3.70 -11.54
CA GLY A 111 8.92 -4.22 -12.67
C GLY A 111 8.13 -4.17 -13.99
N ASN A 112 8.83 -4.36 -15.12
CA ASN A 112 8.24 -4.30 -16.46
C ASN A 112 7.97 -5.68 -17.09
N VAL A 113 8.37 -6.77 -16.43
CA VAL A 113 8.23 -8.13 -16.98
C VAL A 113 6.75 -8.52 -16.98
N PHE A 114 6.18 -8.76 -18.15
CA PHE A 114 4.74 -9.05 -18.36
C PHE A 114 3.78 -7.95 -17.87
N MET A 115 4.27 -6.73 -17.68
CA MET A 115 3.49 -5.59 -17.20
C MET A 115 3.29 -4.54 -18.31
N ARG A 116 2.34 -3.61 -18.11
CA ARG A 116 2.29 -2.39 -18.93
C ARG A 116 3.60 -1.64 -18.74
N LYS A 117 4.10 -1.03 -19.81
CA LYS A 117 5.34 -0.27 -19.79
C LYS A 117 5.30 0.80 -18.68
N THR A 118 6.29 0.77 -17.83
CA THR A 118 6.57 1.81 -16.82
C THR A 118 7.88 2.50 -17.16
N GLU A 119 8.18 3.58 -16.48
CA GLU A 119 9.50 4.21 -16.60
C GLU A 119 10.59 3.32 -15.96
N ASP A 120 11.80 3.45 -16.47
CA ASP A 120 12.95 2.74 -15.94
C ASP A 120 13.28 3.25 -14.55
N VAL A 121 13.39 2.34 -13.58
CA VAL A 121 13.68 2.66 -12.18
C VAL A 121 15.14 3.03 -11.93
N PHE A 122 16.01 2.84 -12.92
CA PHE A 122 17.45 3.09 -12.84
C PHE A 122 17.90 4.34 -13.62
N LYS A 123 16.94 5.13 -14.10
CA LYS A 123 17.21 6.42 -14.76
C LYS A 123 17.08 7.60 -13.78
#